data_3a53bcca583da60825c6f34e8afce246
#
_entry.id   3a53bcca583da60825c6f34e8afce246
#
_cell.length_a   1.000
_cell.length_b   1.000
_cell.length_c   1.000
_cell.angle_alpha   90.00
_cell.angle_beta   90.00
_cell.angle_gamma   90.00
#
_symmetry.space_group_name_H-M   'P 1'
#
loop_
_entity.id
_entity.type
_entity.pdbx_description
1 polymer ?
#
loop_
_entity_poly.entity_id
_entity_poly.type
_entity_poly.pdbx_seq_one_letter_code
_entity_poly.pdbx_strand_id
1 'polypeptide(L)'
;VYSDNGIKFFAEGGVKLSDEIELEIEAKIYEEIKTQPSSRLGRARRINGADDRYIEFCKSTFPSHLDLRGLKLVVDTANGAGYAVAPKVFHELGAQVVSIGDEPNGYNINEKCGATHPKALQAAVLQNEADYGIALDGDGDRLMMVDRNGKVYDGDSLIYVIAKARAHEGVEIGGVVGTVITNMAMEVALKEQGVDFCRAKV
;
A
#
# COMPACT_ATOMS: atom_id res chain seq x y z
N VAL A 1 4.95 -0.02 14.26
CA VAL A 1 4.55 -1.04 15.27
C VAL A 1 3.37 -0.54 16.07
N TYR A 2 2.70 -1.43 16.83
CA TYR A 2 1.50 -1.06 17.60
C TYR A 2 1.73 0.06 18.63
N SER A 3 2.95 0.23 19.10
CA SER A 3 3.35 1.32 20.00
C SER A 3 3.30 2.70 19.35
N ASP A 4 3.29 2.76 18.01
CA ASP A 4 3.25 4.01 17.25
C ASP A 4 1.82 4.35 16.80
N ASN A 5 0.84 3.89 17.57
CA ASN A 5 -0.57 4.13 17.29
C ASN A 5 -0.92 5.61 17.35
N GLY A 6 -1.77 6.07 16.44
CA GLY A 6 -2.17 7.46 16.34
C GLY A 6 -3.52 7.66 15.67
N ILE A 7 -3.97 8.91 15.66
CA ILE A 7 -5.22 9.32 15.00
C ILE A 7 -4.85 10.39 13.96
N LYS A 8 -5.28 10.20 12.72
CA LYS A 8 -5.15 11.20 11.66
C LYS A 8 -6.44 12.00 11.53
N PHE A 9 -6.31 13.32 11.47
CA PHE A 9 -7.42 14.22 11.18
C PHE A 9 -7.30 14.76 9.75
N PHE A 10 -8.44 14.95 9.12
CA PHE A 10 -8.53 15.48 7.77
C PHE A 10 -9.42 16.71 7.75
N ALA A 11 -9.07 17.71 6.95
CA ALA A 11 -9.88 18.89 6.68
C ALA A 11 -11.06 18.54 5.76
N GLU A 12 -11.91 19.54 5.49
CA GLU A 12 -12.98 19.44 4.51
C GLU A 12 -12.41 19.01 3.14
N GLY A 13 -13.11 18.11 2.47
CA GLY A 13 -12.64 17.53 1.20
C GLY A 13 -11.63 16.39 1.35
N GLY A 14 -11.32 15.93 2.57
CA GLY A 14 -10.39 14.80 2.81
C GLY A 14 -8.91 15.18 2.62
N VAL A 15 -8.59 16.46 2.71
CA VAL A 15 -7.21 16.97 2.59
C VAL A 15 -6.51 16.83 3.95
N LYS A 16 -5.21 16.49 3.94
CA LYS A 16 -4.39 16.51 5.16
C LYS A 16 -4.44 17.91 5.80
N LEU A 17 -4.49 17.97 7.12
CA LEU A 17 -4.37 19.24 7.84
C LEU A 17 -3.03 19.90 7.56
N SER A 18 -2.99 21.25 7.63
CA SER A 18 -1.71 21.96 7.56
C SER A 18 -0.91 21.75 8.84
N ASP A 19 0.39 21.87 8.75
CA ASP A 19 1.29 21.68 9.88
C ASP A 19 0.97 22.66 11.03
N GLU A 20 0.51 23.89 10.71
CA GLU A 20 0.10 24.88 11.71
C GLU A 20 -1.11 24.38 12.53
N ILE A 21 -2.12 23.79 11.87
CA ILE A 21 -3.30 23.23 12.54
C ILE A 21 -2.92 22.00 13.36
N GLU A 22 -2.05 21.13 12.84
CA GLU A 22 -1.55 19.98 13.58
C GLU A 22 -0.85 20.42 14.87
N LEU A 23 0.02 21.45 14.83
CA LEU A 23 0.69 22.01 15.99
C LEU A 23 -0.30 22.64 17.00
N GLU A 24 -1.36 23.30 16.52
CA GLU A 24 -2.40 23.83 17.41
C GLU A 24 -3.17 22.70 18.12
N ILE A 25 -3.45 21.60 17.45
CA ILE A 25 -4.10 20.41 18.03
C ILE A 25 -3.19 19.79 19.08
N GLU A 26 -1.92 19.59 18.78
CA GLU A 26 -0.93 19.05 19.71
C GLU A 26 -0.80 19.91 20.97
N ALA A 27 -0.74 21.24 20.82
CA ALA A 27 -0.69 22.15 21.96
C ALA A 27 -1.91 22.01 22.88
N LYS A 28 -3.12 21.78 22.29
CA LYS A 28 -4.35 21.60 23.05
C LYS A 28 -4.43 20.31 23.85
N ILE A 29 -3.63 19.28 23.51
CA ILE A 29 -3.57 18.03 24.28
C ILE A 29 -3.05 18.28 25.70
N TYR A 30 -2.22 19.29 25.88
CA TYR A 30 -1.61 19.65 27.17
C TYR A 30 -2.42 20.69 27.94
N GLU A 31 -3.51 21.23 27.34
CA GLU A 31 -4.41 22.15 28.02
C GLU A 31 -5.44 21.41 28.90
N GLU A 32 -6.00 22.12 29.90
CA GLU A 32 -7.11 21.58 30.67
C GLU A 32 -8.33 21.33 29.77
N ILE A 33 -8.93 20.14 29.91
CA ILE A 33 -10.09 19.74 29.11
C ILE A 33 -11.29 20.60 29.45
N LYS A 34 -11.74 21.42 28.50
CA LYS A 34 -12.95 22.24 28.62
C LYS A 34 -14.12 21.52 27.99
N THR A 35 -15.07 21.12 28.82
CA THR A 35 -16.31 20.50 28.36
C THR A 35 -17.28 21.52 27.78
N GLN A 36 -18.09 21.10 26.80
CA GLN A 36 -19.14 21.91 26.21
C GLN A 36 -20.52 21.55 26.82
N PRO A 37 -21.44 22.50 26.93
CA PRO A 37 -22.81 22.18 27.33
C PRO A 37 -23.47 21.24 26.30
N SER A 38 -24.39 20.42 26.75
CA SER A 38 -25.05 19.39 25.90
C SER A 38 -25.70 19.95 24.62
N SER A 39 -26.17 21.21 24.66
CA SER A 39 -26.72 21.89 23.49
C SER A 39 -25.72 22.22 22.39
N ARG A 40 -24.41 22.14 22.68
CA ARG A 40 -23.29 22.40 21.73
C ARG A 40 -22.51 21.15 21.38
N LEU A 41 -22.94 19.99 21.86
CA LEU A 41 -22.31 18.72 21.50
C LEU A 41 -22.66 18.33 20.06
N GLY A 42 -21.66 17.96 19.29
CA GLY A 42 -21.83 17.36 17.97
C GLY A 42 -22.28 15.90 18.07
N ARG A 43 -22.47 15.28 16.93
CA ARG A 43 -22.80 13.85 16.83
C ARG A 43 -21.72 13.12 16.05
N ALA A 44 -21.16 12.08 16.63
CA ALA A 44 -20.33 11.14 15.90
C ALA A 44 -21.23 10.31 14.97
N ARG A 45 -20.79 10.14 13.72
CA ARG A 45 -21.45 9.29 12.74
C ARG A 45 -20.41 8.34 12.14
N ARG A 46 -20.65 7.04 12.27
CA ARG A 46 -19.85 6.05 11.56
C ARG A 46 -20.29 6.01 10.10
N ILE A 47 -19.33 6.09 9.18
CA ILE A 47 -19.57 5.89 7.76
C ILE A 47 -19.34 4.40 7.48
N ASN A 48 -20.42 3.70 7.12
CA ASN A 48 -20.37 2.31 6.68
C ASN A 48 -20.14 2.28 5.17
N GLY A 49 -19.41 1.26 4.66
CA GLY A 49 -19.14 1.08 3.22
C GLY A 49 -18.08 2.03 2.67
N ALA A 50 -17.20 2.59 3.53
CA ALA A 50 -16.05 3.35 3.08
C ALA A 50 -15.04 2.45 2.35
N ASP A 51 -14.85 1.25 2.85
CA ASP A 51 -14.00 0.19 2.27
C ASP A 51 -14.48 -0.20 0.86
N ASP A 52 -15.78 -0.39 0.66
CA ASP A 52 -16.34 -0.73 -0.65
C ASP A 52 -16.09 0.38 -1.68
N ARG A 53 -16.21 1.65 -1.26
CA ARG A 53 -15.87 2.80 -2.13
C ARG A 53 -14.39 2.83 -2.49
N TYR A 54 -13.53 2.50 -1.53
CA TYR A 54 -12.09 2.47 -1.76
C TYR A 54 -11.70 1.29 -2.65
N ILE A 55 -12.35 0.13 -2.49
CA ILE A 55 -12.19 -1.04 -3.38
C ILE A 55 -12.56 -0.65 -4.82
N GLU A 56 -13.71 0.00 -5.03
CA GLU A 56 -14.12 0.46 -6.35
C GLU A 56 -13.10 1.47 -6.94
N PHE A 57 -12.60 2.38 -6.12
CA PHE A 57 -11.56 3.32 -6.56
C PHE A 57 -10.29 2.56 -6.99
N CYS A 58 -9.78 1.62 -6.19
CA CYS A 58 -8.61 0.82 -6.53
C CYS A 58 -8.82 0.06 -7.84
N LYS A 59 -9.98 -0.60 -8.01
CA LYS A 59 -10.32 -1.31 -9.24
C LYS A 59 -10.38 -0.39 -10.45
N SER A 60 -10.85 0.85 -10.29
CA SER A 60 -10.94 1.82 -11.38
C SER A 60 -9.57 2.24 -11.93
N THR A 61 -8.49 2.06 -11.18
CA THR A 61 -7.11 2.31 -11.63
C THR A 61 -6.52 1.15 -12.43
N PHE A 62 -7.16 -0.02 -12.38
CA PHE A 62 -6.72 -1.18 -13.16
C PHE A 62 -7.16 -1.05 -14.62
N PRO A 63 -6.31 -1.39 -15.60
CA PRO A 63 -6.66 -1.27 -17.01
C PRO A 63 -7.92 -2.08 -17.37
N SER A 64 -8.93 -1.44 -17.92
CA SER A 64 -10.25 -2.04 -18.19
C SER A 64 -10.25 -3.18 -19.19
N HIS A 65 -9.18 -3.34 -19.97
CA HIS A 65 -9.00 -4.40 -20.95
C HIS A 65 -8.29 -5.63 -20.36
N LEU A 66 -7.86 -5.56 -19.10
CA LEU A 66 -7.19 -6.64 -18.38
C LEU A 66 -8.07 -7.17 -17.24
N ASP A 67 -7.82 -8.39 -16.85
CA ASP A 67 -8.34 -8.99 -15.61
C ASP A 67 -7.30 -9.96 -15.02
N LEU A 68 -7.57 -10.45 -13.83
CA LEU A 68 -6.70 -11.38 -13.12
C LEU A 68 -7.23 -12.82 -13.12
N ARG A 69 -8.18 -13.13 -13.99
CA ARG A 69 -8.76 -14.49 -14.08
C ARG A 69 -7.69 -15.51 -14.46
N GLY A 70 -7.71 -16.62 -13.76
CA GLY A 70 -6.73 -17.70 -13.94
C GLY A 70 -5.45 -17.53 -13.14
N LEU A 71 -5.24 -16.37 -12.49
CA LEU A 71 -4.13 -16.16 -11.57
C LEU A 71 -4.51 -16.53 -10.14
N LYS A 72 -3.60 -17.21 -9.47
CA LYS A 72 -3.66 -17.48 -8.03
C LYS A 72 -2.65 -16.59 -7.31
N LEU A 73 -3.14 -15.77 -6.39
CA LEU A 73 -2.35 -14.80 -5.66
C LEU A 73 -2.33 -15.10 -4.16
N VAL A 74 -1.19 -14.96 -3.52
CA VAL A 74 -1.10 -14.82 -2.06
C VAL A 74 -0.98 -13.34 -1.72
N VAL A 75 -1.85 -12.83 -0.84
CA VAL A 75 -1.84 -11.43 -0.41
C VAL A 75 -1.56 -11.37 1.08
N ASP A 76 -0.42 -10.77 1.44
CA ASP A 76 -0.01 -10.52 2.81
C ASP A 76 -0.28 -9.06 3.16
N THR A 77 -1.18 -8.82 4.09
CA THR A 77 -1.58 -7.47 4.50
C THR A 77 -0.95 -7.02 5.80
N ALA A 78 0.06 -7.74 6.29
CA ALA A 78 0.84 -7.40 7.49
C ALA A 78 0.00 -7.16 8.76
N ASN A 79 -1.20 -7.74 8.85
CA ASN A 79 -2.21 -7.41 9.88
C ASN A 79 -2.44 -5.89 10.01
N GLY A 80 -2.31 -5.16 8.91
CA GLY A 80 -2.35 -3.71 8.82
C GLY A 80 -3.63 -3.16 8.21
N ALA A 81 -3.61 -1.91 7.78
CA ALA A 81 -4.77 -1.18 7.26
C ALA A 81 -5.40 -1.83 6.00
N GLY A 82 -4.59 -2.52 5.20
CA GLY A 82 -5.03 -3.17 3.96
C GLY A 82 -5.82 -4.47 4.14
N TYR A 83 -5.96 -5.01 5.36
CA TYR A 83 -6.48 -6.36 5.60
C TYR A 83 -7.87 -6.63 5.04
N ALA A 84 -8.76 -5.65 5.09
CA ALA A 84 -10.13 -5.79 4.60
C ALA A 84 -10.29 -5.44 3.12
N VAL A 85 -9.34 -4.67 2.55
CA VAL A 85 -9.45 -4.09 1.21
C VAL A 85 -8.64 -4.87 0.19
N ALA A 86 -7.34 -5.09 0.44
CA ALA A 86 -6.44 -5.61 -0.58
C ALA A 86 -6.85 -7.00 -1.12
N PRO A 87 -7.23 -8.00 -0.29
CA PRO A 87 -7.69 -9.29 -0.80
C PRO A 87 -8.94 -9.17 -1.68
N LYS A 88 -9.86 -8.28 -1.30
CA LYS A 88 -11.12 -8.08 -2.05
C LYS A 88 -10.86 -7.44 -3.41
N VAL A 89 -9.98 -6.45 -3.50
CA VAL A 89 -9.62 -5.81 -4.77
C VAL A 89 -9.14 -6.85 -5.77
N PHE A 90 -8.19 -7.71 -5.40
CA PHE A 90 -7.67 -8.74 -6.30
C PHE A 90 -8.69 -9.81 -6.62
N HIS A 91 -9.52 -10.19 -5.64
CA HIS A 91 -10.62 -11.14 -5.86
C HIS A 91 -11.66 -10.59 -6.86
N GLU A 92 -12.06 -9.34 -6.71
CA GLU A 92 -13.04 -8.70 -7.60
C GLU A 92 -12.48 -8.39 -8.99
N LEU A 93 -11.17 -8.32 -9.15
CA LEU A 93 -10.49 -8.29 -10.45
C LEU A 93 -10.38 -9.69 -11.09
N GLY A 94 -10.82 -10.75 -10.40
CA GLY A 94 -10.94 -12.10 -10.93
C GLY A 94 -9.88 -13.09 -10.46
N ALA A 95 -8.93 -12.70 -9.59
CA ALA A 95 -7.91 -13.60 -9.07
C ALA A 95 -8.48 -14.60 -8.05
N GLN A 96 -7.89 -15.79 -7.98
CA GLN A 96 -8.01 -16.66 -6.82
C GLN A 96 -7.06 -16.15 -5.74
N VAL A 97 -7.60 -15.70 -4.61
CA VAL A 97 -6.82 -15.06 -3.54
C VAL A 97 -6.70 -15.99 -2.33
N VAL A 98 -5.48 -16.12 -1.83
CA VAL A 98 -5.14 -16.67 -0.52
C VAL A 98 -4.63 -15.54 0.34
N SER A 99 -5.31 -15.21 1.42
CA SER A 99 -4.90 -14.15 2.34
C SER A 99 -4.02 -14.69 3.45
N ILE A 100 -3.01 -13.90 3.84
CA ILE A 100 -2.22 -14.09 5.06
C ILE A 100 -1.97 -12.75 5.73
N GLY A 101 -1.69 -12.75 7.04
CA GLY A 101 -1.51 -11.50 7.78
C GLY A 101 -2.75 -10.60 7.71
N ASP A 102 -3.94 -11.17 7.77
CA ASP A 102 -5.22 -10.51 7.57
C ASP A 102 -6.14 -10.59 8.80
N GLU A 103 -5.59 -10.99 9.96
CA GLU A 103 -6.27 -11.08 11.25
C GLU A 103 -5.68 -10.10 12.29
N PRO A 104 -5.91 -8.78 12.14
CA PRO A 104 -5.37 -7.79 13.07
C PRO A 104 -5.98 -7.92 14.45
N ASN A 105 -5.14 -7.99 15.49
CA ASN A 105 -5.56 -8.09 16.89
C ASN A 105 -5.19 -6.86 17.74
N GLY A 106 -4.68 -5.79 17.10
CA GLY A 106 -4.24 -4.56 17.74
C GLY A 106 -2.78 -4.54 18.17
N TYR A 107 -2.08 -5.68 18.13
CA TYR A 107 -0.68 -5.80 18.57
C TYR A 107 0.24 -6.42 17.50
N ASN A 108 -0.31 -7.13 16.53
CA ASN A 108 0.43 -7.97 15.59
C ASN A 108 0.73 -7.32 14.23
N ILE A 109 0.53 -6.00 14.09
CA ILE A 109 0.85 -5.27 12.86
C ILE A 109 2.35 -5.41 12.54
N ASN A 110 2.67 -5.80 11.30
CA ASN A 110 4.04 -6.07 10.81
C ASN A 110 4.80 -7.18 11.60
N GLU A 111 4.12 -7.97 12.41
CA GLU A 111 4.77 -9.01 13.21
C GLU A 111 5.11 -10.22 12.35
N LYS A 112 6.37 -10.31 11.90
CA LYS A 112 6.91 -11.39 11.06
C LYS A 112 6.15 -11.63 9.75
N CYS A 113 5.47 -10.63 9.23
CA CYS A 113 4.68 -10.66 8.00
C CYS A 113 4.82 -9.35 7.23
N GLY A 114 4.23 -9.29 6.05
CA GLY A 114 4.20 -8.12 5.19
C GLY A 114 5.51 -7.81 4.47
N ALA A 115 5.55 -6.65 3.83
CA ALA A 115 6.66 -6.22 2.96
C ALA A 115 8.02 -6.15 3.68
N THR A 116 8.03 -5.98 5.00
CA THR A 116 9.26 -5.94 5.80
C THR A 116 9.79 -7.33 6.19
N HIS A 117 8.97 -8.38 6.05
CA HIS A 117 9.31 -9.77 6.38
C HIS A 117 8.80 -10.75 5.31
N PRO A 118 9.32 -10.70 4.07
CA PRO A 118 8.75 -11.42 2.92
C PRO A 118 8.85 -12.94 3.01
N LYS A 119 9.54 -13.49 4.01
CA LYS A 119 9.70 -14.95 4.17
C LYS A 119 8.38 -15.69 4.35
N ALA A 120 7.42 -15.11 5.06
CA ALA A 120 6.10 -15.69 5.23
C ALA A 120 5.37 -15.78 3.89
N LEU A 121 5.43 -14.70 3.10
CA LEU A 121 4.86 -14.66 1.75
C LEU A 121 5.53 -15.65 0.81
N GLN A 122 6.87 -15.76 0.81
CA GLN A 122 7.61 -16.75 0.01
C GLN A 122 7.14 -18.18 0.30
N ALA A 123 7.07 -18.54 1.58
CA ALA A 123 6.61 -19.86 2.00
C ALA A 123 5.15 -20.11 1.56
N ALA A 124 4.26 -19.14 1.72
CA ALA A 124 2.87 -19.26 1.35
C ALA A 124 2.67 -19.37 -0.17
N VAL A 125 3.44 -18.64 -0.98
CA VAL A 125 3.42 -18.76 -2.46
C VAL A 125 3.79 -20.17 -2.89
N LEU A 126 4.89 -20.70 -2.38
CA LEU A 126 5.35 -22.05 -2.73
C LEU A 126 4.37 -23.13 -2.24
N GLN A 127 3.89 -23.03 -1.00
CA GLN A 127 2.95 -23.99 -0.42
C GLN A 127 1.61 -24.04 -1.15
N ASN A 128 1.13 -22.91 -1.64
CA ASN A 128 -0.14 -22.81 -2.34
C ASN A 128 -0.01 -22.96 -3.86
N GLU A 129 1.22 -23.15 -4.39
CA GLU A 129 1.48 -23.18 -5.83
C GLU A 129 0.90 -21.93 -6.52
N ALA A 130 1.06 -20.76 -5.88
CA ALA A 130 0.51 -19.51 -6.39
C ALA A 130 1.41 -18.92 -7.48
N ASP A 131 0.80 -18.16 -8.39
CA ASP A 131 1.53 -17.50 -9.47
C ASP A 131 2.38 -16.34 -8.95
N TYR A 132 1.81 -15.56 -8.02
CA TYR A 132 2.49 -14.44 -7.38
C TYR A 132 2.08 -14.29 -5.92
N GLY A 133 2.97 -13.70 -5.14
CA GLY A 133 2.69 -13.15 -3.83
C GLY A 133 2.80 -11.63 -3.84
N ILE A 134 1.96 -10.96 -3.07
CA ILE A 134 1.92 -9.52 -2.89
C ILE A 134 1.94 -9.25 -1.40
N ALA A 135 2.95 -8.53 -0.91
CA ALA A 135 3.02 -8.09 0.48
C ALA A 135 2.94 -6.57 0.57
N LEU A 136 2.03 -6.10 1.39
CA LEU A 136 1.97 -4.73 1.87
C LEU A 136 2.62 -4.65 3.25
N ASP A 137 2.99 -3.47 3.70
CA ASP A 137 3.29 -3.25 5.11
C ASP A 137 2.08 -2.70 5.87
N GLY A 138 2.25 -2.37 7.14
CA GLY A 138 1.14 -2.10 8.05
C GLY A 138 0.24 -0.92 7.65
N ASP A 139 0.75 0.12 7.03
CA ASP A 139 -0.01 1.27 6.51
C ASP A 139 -0.16 1.26 4.98
N GLY A 140 0.42 0.24 4.32
CA GLY A 140 0.22 -0.02 2.90
C GLY A 140 0.99 0.93 1.98
N ASP A 141 2.05 1.59 2.47
CA ASP A 141 2.89 2.50 1.69
C ASP A 141 4.08 1.79 1.01
N ARG A 142 4.37 0.56 1.42
CA ARG A 142 5.42 -0.30 0.83
C ARG A 142 4.84 -1.56 0.23
N LEU A 143 5.46 -1.99 -0.86
CA LEU A 143 5.05 -3.16 -1.62
C LEU A 143 6.26 -4.04 -1.92
N MET A 144 6.11 -5.35 -1.72
CA MET A 144 7.00 -6.37 -2.26
C MET A 144 6.21 -7.42 -3.01
N MET A 145 6.80 -8.00 -4.04
CA MET A 145 6.20 -9.13 -4.75
C MET A 145 7.10 -10.35 -4.69
N VAL A 146 6.48 -11.51 -4.81
CA VAL A 146 7.16 -12.81 -4.90
C VAL A 146 6.64 -13.54 -6.13
N ASP A 147 7.53 -14.12 -6.93
CA ASP A 147 7.12 -14.96 -8.05
C ASP A 147 6.81 -16.41 -7.60
N ARG A 148 6.32 -17.22 -8.52
CA ARG A 148 5.99 -18.64 -8.29
C ARG A 148 7.17 -19.51 -7.82
N ASN A 149 8.40 -19.04 -8.01
CA ASN A 149 9.61 -19.74 -7.57
C ASN A 149 10.10 -19.27 -6.19
N GLY A 150 9.37 -18.37 -5.55
CA GLY A 150 9.73 -17.79 -4.26
C GLY A 150 10.76 -16.66 -4.34
N LYS A 151 11.07 -16.14 -5.54
CA LYS A 151 11.98 -14.99 -5.69
C LYS A 151 11.27 -13.69 -5.33
N VAL A 152 11.90 -12.88 -4.47
CA VAL A 152 11.39 -11.58 -4.04
C VAL A 152 11.80 -10.49 -5.02
N TYR A 153 10.87 -9.58 -5.28
CA TYR A 153 11.05 -8.35 -6.06
C TYR A 153 10.66 -7.16 -5.18
N ASP A 154 11.61 -6.26 -5.00
CA ASP A 154 11.45 -5.02 -4.24
C ASP A 154 10.82 -3.90 -5.07
N GLY A 155 10.59 -2.75 -4.44
CA GLY A 155 10.00 -1.58 -5.09
C GLY A 155 10.79 -1.11 -6.32
N ASP A 156 12.13 -1.14 -6.26
CA ASP A 156 12.97 -0.73 -7.39
C ASP A 156 12.78 -1.68 -8.58
N SER A 157 12.73 -2.98 -8.33
CA SER A 157 12.45 -4.00 -9.34
C SER A 157 11.08 -3.80 -9.98
N LEU A 158 10.06 -3.47 -9.17
CA LEU A 158 8.70 -3.22 -9.65
C LEU A 158 8.61 -1.95 -10.49
N ILE A 159 9.25 -0.86 -10.08
CA ILE A 159 9.33 0.38 -10.87
C ILE A 159 9.98 0.10 -12.23
N TYR A 160 11.07 -0.68 -12.25
CA TYR A 160 11.72 -1.07 -13.52
C TYR A 160 10.77 -1.86 -14.41
N VAL A 161 10.03 -2.84 -13.87
CA VAL A 161 9.05 -3.64 -14.63
C VAL A 161 7.95 -2.74 -15.22
N ILE A 162 7.42 -1.80 -14.44
CA ILE A 162 6.38 -0.86 -14.89
C ILE A 162 6.93 0.03 -16.02
N ALA A 163 8.12 0.60 -15.85
CA ALA A 163 8.74 1.43 -16.88
C ALA A 163 8.94 0.65 -18.18
N LYS A 164 9.48 -0.57 -18.07
CA LYS A 164 9.69 -1.45 -19.22
C LYS A 164 8.38 -1.82 -19.93
N ALA A 165 7.34 -2.15 -19.18
CA ALA A 165 6.03 -2.49 -19.75
C ALA A 165 5.45 -1.30 -20.52
N ARG A 166 5.46 -0.10 -19.96
CA ARG A 166 5.00 1.13 -20.63
C ARG A 166 5.76 1.43 -21.90
N ALA A 167 7.09 1.32 -21.87
CA ALA A 167 7.93 1.50 -23.06
C ALA A 167 7.56 0.48 -24.15
N HIS A 168 7.30 -0.77 -23.78
CA HIS A 168 6.89 -1.82 -24.72
C HIS A 168 5.50 -1.54 -25.35
N GLU A 169 4.62 -0.92 -24.61
CA GLU A 169 3.28 -0.48 -25.08
C GLU A 169 3.34 0.79 -25.93
N GLY A 170 4.53 1.34 -26.17
CA GLY A 170 4.72 2.56 -26.94
C GLY A 170 4.34 3.84 -26.18
N VAL A 171 4.19 3.76 -24.88
CA VAL A 171 3.96 4.94 -24.02
C VAL A 171 5.29 5.68 -23.87
N GLU A 172 5.30 6.96 -24.21
CA GLU A 172 6.46 7.82 -24.00
C GLU A 172 6.70 8.01 -22.49
N ILE A 173 7.89 7.62 -22.03
CA ILE A 173 8.33 7.78 -20.66
C ILE A 173 9.28 8.96 -20.62
N GLY A 174 8.86 10.11 -20.07
CA GLY A 174 9.70 11.30 -19.91
C GLY A 174 10.89 11.11 -18.97
N GLY A 175 10.83 10.11 -18.09
CA GLY A 175 11.88 9.74 -17.14
C GLY A 175 11.33 9.00 -15.93
N VAL A 176 12.24 8.43 -15.16
CA VAL A 176 11.95 7.76 -13.88
C VAL A 176 12.64 8.52 -12.75
N VAL A 177 11.89 8.81 -11.69
CA VAL A 177 12.41 9.44 -10.48
C VAL A 177 12.53 8.39 -9.38
N GLY A 178 13.74 8.17 -8.91
CA GLY A 178 13.99 7.36 -7.71
C GLY A 178 14.41 8.23 -6.53
N THR A 179 14.81 7.58 -5.45
CA THR A 179 15.33 8.25 -4.26
C THR A 179 16.83 8.06 -4.12
N VAL A 180 17.45 8.72 -3.15
CA VAL A 180 18.89 8.55 -2.88
C VAL A 180 19.28 7.11 -2.53
N ILE A 181 18.32 6.31 -2.04
CA ILE A 181 18.55 4.90 -1.68
C ILE A 181 18.19 3.91 -2.81
N THR A 182 17.70 4.39 -3.94
CA THR A 182 17.37 3.53 -5.10
C THR A 182 18.58 2.76 -5.60
N ASN A 183 18.35 1.48 -5.91
CA ASN A 183 19.38 0.58 -6.39
C ASN A 183 20.00 1.08 -7.71
N MET A 184 21.32 1.15 -7.75
CA MET A 184 22.05 1.60 -8.95
C MET A 184 21.79 0.70 -10.17
N ALA A 185 21.51 -0.58 -9.98
CA ALA A 185 21.22 -1.48 -11.09
C ALA A 185 19.96 -1.06 -11.87
N MET A 186 18.95 -0.50 -11.18
CA MET A 186 17.75 0.05 -11.85
C MET A 186 18.12 1.26 -12.71
N GLU A 187 18.92 2.20 -12.20
CA GLU A 187 19.37 3.36 -12.93
C GLU A 187 20.15 2.96 -14.21
N VAL A 188 21.08 2.01 -14.08
CA VAL A 188 21.85 1.51 -15.23
C VAL A 188 20.94 0.86 -16.26
N ALA A 189 20.04 -0.02 -15.82
CA ALA A 189 19.13 -0.73 -16.71
C ALA A 189 18.13 0.18 -17.44
N LEU A 190 17.64 1.25 -16.79
CA LEU A 190 16.80 2.27 -17.42
C LEU A 190 17.56 3.07 -18.47
N LYS A 191 18.80 3.47 -18.14
CA LYS A 191 19.67 4.22 -19.05
C LYS A 191 20.02 3.42 -20.31
N GLU A 192 20.26 2.11 -20.18
CA GLU A 192 20.46 1.22 -21.33
C GLU A 192 19.24 1.16 -22.26
N GLN A 193 18.04 1.45 -21.74
CA GLN A 193 16.79 1.53 -22.51
C GLN A 193 16.48 2.96 -23.01
N GLY A 194 17.38 3.90 -22.79
CA GLY A 194 17.18 5.30 -23.20
C GLY A 194 16.20 6.07 -22.33
N VAL A 195 15.90 5.57 -21.12
CA VAL A 195 15.00 6.23 -20.17
C VAL A 195 15.83 7.05 -19.17
N ASP A 196 15.53 8.34 -19.10
CA ASP A 196 16.19 9.24 -18.15
C ASP A 196 15.83 8.87 -16.70
N PHE A 197 16.83 8.97 -15.83
CA PHE A 197 16.67 8.69 -14.40
C PHE A 197 17.24 9.82 -13.56
N CYS A 198 16.48 10.28 -12.56
CA CYS A 198 16.98 11.23 -11.57
C CYS A 198 16.72 10.77 -10.14
N ARG A 199 17.53 11.25 -9.19
CA ARG A 199 17.39 10.97 -7.75
C ARG A 199 16.84 12.20 -7.04
N ALA A 200 15.73 12.00 -6.32
CA ALA A 200 15.18 13.00 -5.42
C ALA A 200 15.62 12.73 -3.98
N LYS A 201 15.65 13.78 -3.17
CA LYS A 201 15.74 13.64 -1.71
C LYS A 201 14.38 13.16 -1.19
N VAL A 202 14.42 12.33 -0.16
CA VAL A 202 13.26 11.91 0.63
C VAL A 202 13.16 12.81 1.85
#